data_2d45f90c1696c086e4c2337c9065de96
#
_entry.id   2d45f90c1696c086e4c2337c9065de96
#
_cell.length_a   1.000
_cell.length_b   1.000
_cell.length_c   1.000
_cell.angle_alpha   90.00
_cell.angle_beta   90.00
_cell.angle_gamma   90.00
#
_symmetry.space_group_name_H-M   'P 1'
#
loop_
_entity.id
_entity.type
_entity.pdbx_description
1 polymer ?
#
loop_
_entity_poly.entity_id
_entity_poly.type
_entity_poly.pdbx_seq_one_letter_code
_entity_poly.pdbx_strand_id
1 'polypeptide(L)'
;QRLEWLVDNEYYERDFLELYDDAFLCAMYDRAHRAKHQFRTFLGAFKFFTSYALKTFDGSRFLEGYEERVATTALYLAQGDEELAEKLVDDIMTGRFQPATPTFLNAGKAQRGEMVSCFLLRIEDNLESIGRCVNSALQLSKRGGGVALLLSNLRESGAPIKKIENQASGVVPVMKILEDSFSYANQLGSRQGAGAVYLHAHHPDILRFLDTKRENADEKVRIKTLSLGVVIPDITFRLAKENKDMHLFSPYDIAREYGVAMSDMSITEYYDELVANPRISHTTIKAREFFTTLAELQFESGYPYILFEDTVNRANPLKGHINMSNLCSEILQVNTPSTYGASGDYTTVGQDISCNLGSLNIAKAFESPDFGETVETAVRALTKVSDLTNIEAVPSIAHGNASMHAIGLGQMNLHGFLASQRIPYGCAEALDFTNIYFLTVTCLLYTSPSPRD
;
A
#
# COMPACT_ATOMS: atom_id res chain seq x y z
N GLN A 1 3.08 -6.30 -37.88
CA GLN A 1 2.61 -4.99 -38.44
C GLN A 1 1.95 -4.10 -37.39
N ARG A 2 0.85 -4.56 -36.66
CA ARG A 2 0.19 -3.71 -35.67
C ARG A 2 1.07 -3.45 -34.43
N LEU A 3 1.71 -4.49 -33.89
CA LEU A 3 2.62 -4.37 -32.75
C LEU A 3 3.84 -3.51 -33.07
N GLU A 4 4.44 -3.71 -34.25
CA GLU A 4 5.54 -2.88 -34.74
C GLU A 4 5.12 -1.41 -34.81
N TRP A 5 3.95 -1.13 -35.39
CA TRP A 5 3.45 0.24 -35.43
C TRP A 5 3.25 0.85 -34.04
N LEU A 6 2.73 0.09 -33.06
CA LEU A 6 2.58 0.55 -31.69
C LEU A 6 3.93 0.84 -31.01
N VAL A 7 4.94 0.02 -31.28
CA VAL A 7 6.31 0.23 -30.79
C VAL A 7 6.97 1.44 -31.47
N ASP A 8 6.89 1.53 -32.78
CA ASP A 8 7.54 2.60 -33.57
C ASP A 8 6.93 3.98 -33.27
N ASN A 9 5.67 4.02 -32.81
CA ASN A 9 4.99 5.24 -32.36
C ASN A 9 5.01 5.45 -30.85
N GLU A 10 5.87 4.73 -30.11
CA GLU A 10 6.09 4.87 -28.66
C GLU A 10 4.87 4.60 -27.78
N TYR A 11 3.96 3.74 -28.22
CA TYR A 11 2.82 3.27 -27.41
C TYR A 11 3.16 2.05 -26.57
N TYR A 12 3.94 1.11 -27.12
CA TYR A 12 4.42 -0.07 -26.42
C TYR A 12 5.94 -0.03 -26.24
N GLU A 13 6.42 -0.61 -25.13
CA GLU A 13 7.84 -0.90 -24.94
C GLU A 13 8.28 -1.99 -25.93
N ARG A 14 9.46 -1.83 -26.52
CA ARG A 14 10.02 -2.80 -27.48
C ARG A 14 10.56 -4.07 -26.80
N ASP A 15 11.29 -3.87 -25.70
CA ASP A 15 12.16 -4.88 -25.10
C ASP A 15 11.43 -6.17 -24.73
N PHE A 16 10.22 -6.09 -24.17
CA PHE A 16 9.49 -7.29 -23.78
C PHE A 16 8.93 -8.08 -24.97
N LEU A 17 8.62 -7.41 -26.09
CA LEU A 17 8.12 -8.06 -27.30
C LEU A 17 9.23 -8.84 -28.01
N GLU A 18 10.46 -8.35 -27.95
CA GLU A 18 11.64 -9.02 -28.54
C GLU A 18 12.03 -10.32 -27.82
N LEU A 19 11.46 -10.58 -26.64
CA LEU A 19 11.65 -11.84 -25.91
C LEU A 19 10.87 -13.02 -26.50
N TYR A 20 9.98 -12.77 -27.47
CA TYR A 20 9.09 -13.76 -28.08
C TYR A 20 9.20 -13.74 -29.59
N ASP A 21 8.97 -14.88 -30.22
CA ASP A 21 8.82 -14.91 -31.66
C ASP A 21 7.44 -14.40 -32.12
N ASP A 22 7.34 -14.02 -33.38
CA ASP A 22 6.11 -13.47 -33.96
C ASP A 22 4.94 -14.46 -33.93
N ALA A 23 5.21 -15.77 -34.06
CA ALA A 23 4.18 -16.79 -34.03
C ALA A 23 3.56 -16.90 -32.64
N PHE A 24 4.39 -16.88 -31.60
CA PHE A 24 3.93 -16.91 -30.22
C PHE A 24 3.16 -15.63 -29.86
N LEU A 25 3.67 -14.46 -30.25
CA LEU A 25 2.94 -13.21 -30.05
C LEU A 25 1.54 -13.28 -30.68
N CYS A 26 1.43 -13.67 -31.93
CA CYS A 26 0.14 -13.84 -32.59
C CYS A 26 -0.76 -14.83 -31.83
N ALA A 27 -0.21 -15.96 -31.43
CA ALA A 27 -0.96 -17.00 -30.69
C ALA A 27 -1.53 -16.47 -29.37
N MET A 28 -0.81 -15.61 -28.63
CA MET A 28 -1.29 -15.03 -27.36
C MET A 28 -2.46 -14.06 -27.55
N TYR A 29 -2.37 -13.16 -28.54
CA TYR A 29 -3.50 -12.28 -28.86
C TYR A 29 -4.71 -13.07 -29.36
N ASP A 30 -4.51 -14.07 -30.22
CA ASP A 30 -5.58 -14.97 -30.70
C ASP A 30 -6.20 -15.76 -29.53
N ARG A 31 -5.38 -16.21 -28.55
CA ARG A 31 -5.86 -16.91 -27.35
C ARG A 31 -6.81 -16.02 -26.53
N ALA A 32 -6.41 -14.78 -26.29
CA ALA A 32 -7.26 -13.82 -25.59
C ALA A 32 -8.57 -13.56 -26.35
N HIS A 33 -8.51 -13.35 -27.65
CA HIS A 33 -9.71 -13.10 -28.49
C HIS A 33 -10.65 -14.31 -28.60
N ARG A 34 -10.12 -15.54 -28.52
CA ARG A 34 -10.95 -16.76 -28.50
C ARG A 34 -11.88 -16.83 -27.28
N ALA A 35 -11.48 -16.19 -26.16
CA ALA A 35 -12.31 -16.12 -24.95
C ALA A 35 -13.58 -15.26 -25.14
N LYS A 36 -13.66 -14.41 -26.17
CA LYS A 36 -14.81 -13.57 -26.55
C LYS A 36 -15.35 -12.78 -25.36
N HIS A 37 -14.49 -11.99 -24.76
CA HIS A 37 -14.83 -11.20 -23.57
C HIS A 37 -16.08 -10.35 -23.79
N GLN A 38 -16.96 -10.35 -22.81
CA GLN A 38 -18.14 -9.48 -22.78
C GLN A 38 -18.23 -8.78 -21.42
N PHE A 39 -18.30 -7.47 -21.46
CA PHE A 39 -18.56 -6.71 -20.25
C PHE A 39 -19.99 -6.97 -19.77
N ARG A 40 -20.12 -7.40 -18.52
CA ARG A 40 -21.44 -7.71 -17.92
C ARG A 40 -22.23 -6.46 -17.55
N THR A 41 -21.56 -5.32 -17.39
CA THR A 41 -22.17 -4.05 -16.99
C THR A 41 -21.61 -2.91 -17.81
N PHE A 42 -22.42 -1.87 -18.00
CA PHE A 42 -21.98 -0.62 -18.61
C PHE A 42 -20.80 -0.01 -17.84
N LEU A 43 -20.87 -0.03 -16.50
CA LEU A 43 -19.80 0.51 -15.64
C LEU A 43 -18.47 -0.19 -15.88
N GLY A 44 -18.47 -1.51 -16.05
CA GLY A 44 -17.26 -2.29 -16.36
C GLY A 44 -16.63 -1.86 -17.69
N ALA A 45 -17.43 -1.76 -18.75
CA ALA A 45 -16.98 -1.28 -20.05
C ALA A 45 -16.49 0.17 -19.99
N PHE A 46 -17.29 1.05 -19.39
CA PHE A 46 -16.94 2.47 -19.23
C PHE A 46 -15.61 2.63 -18.50
N LYS A 47 -15.44 1.94 -17.38
CA LYS A 47 -14.21 2.02 -16.58
C LYS A 47 -12.99 1.49 -17.33
N PHE A 48 -13.15 0.38 -18.06
CA PHE A 48 -12.06 -0.15 -18.88
C PHE A 48 -11.59 0.87 -19.93
N PHE A 49 -12.50 1.37 -20.75
CA PHE A 49 -12.16 2.29 -21.83
C PHE A 49 -11.70 3.68 -21.33
N THR A 50 -12.25 4.18 -20.24
CA THR A 50 -11.83 5.48 -19.68
C THR A 50 -10.49 5.43 -18.96
N SER A 51 -10.17 4.32 -18.28
CA SER A 51 -9.02 4.25 -17.37
C SER A 51 -7.90 3.31 -17.83
N TYR A 52 -8.18 2.16 -18.45
CA TYR A 52 -7.18 1.12 -18.70
C TYR A 52 -6.72 1.01 -20.15
N ALA A 53 -7.65 1.14 -21.12
CA ALA A 53 -7.34 0.96 -22.52
C ALA A 53 -6.29 1.98 -23.00
N LEU A 54 -5.35 1.51 -23.79
CA LEU A 54 -4.40 2.37 -24.48
C LEU A 54 -5.14 3.29 -25.45
N LYS A 55 -4.77 4.56 -25.46
CA LYS A 55 -5.32 5.59 -26.35
C LYS A 55 -4.22 6.26 -27.12
N THR A 56 -4.58 6.88 -28.24
CA THR A 56 -3.69 7.86 -28.90
C THR A 56 -3.32 8.99 -27.92
N PHE A 57 -2.17 9.62 -28.10
CA PHE A 57 -1.68 10.65 -27.17
C PHE A 57 -2.62 11.87 -27.08
N ASP A 58 -3.42 12.12 -28.11
CA ASP A 58 -4.48 13.13 -28.11
C ASP A 58 -5.79 12.66 -27.45
N GLY A 59 -5.84 11.39 -27.03
CA GLY A 59 -7.00 10.76 -26.41
C GLY A 59 -8.19 10.48 -27.32
N SER A 60 -8.07 10.72 -28.64
CA SER A 60 -9.19 10.68 -29.57
C SER A 60 -9.60 9.26 -29.98
N ARG A 61 -8.70 8.28 -29.89
CA ARG A 61 -8.94 6.91 -30.34
C ARG A 61 -8.43 5.88 -29.34
N PHE A 62 -9.16 4.78 -29.23
CA PHE A 62 -8.69 3.61 -28.49
C PHE A 62 -7.81 2.73 -29.38
N LEU A 63 -6.68 2.30 -28.85
CA LEU A 63 -5.72 1.43 -29.50
C LEU A 63 -5.76 -0.01 -28.97
N GLU A 64 -6.47 -0.25 -27.88
CA GLU A 64 -6.66 -1.57 -27.26
C GLU A 64 -8.13 -1.83 -26.94
N GLY A 65 -8.56 -3.08 -27.13
CA GLY A 65 -9.68 -3.67 -26.42
C GLY A 65 -9.22 -4.42 -25.17
N TYR A 66 -10.15 -5.07 -24.49
CA TYR A 66 -9.87 -5.81 -23.25
C TYR A 66 -8.88 -6.97 -23.49
N GLU A 67 -9.10 -7.71 -24.57
CA GLU A 67 -8.30 -8.87 -24.96
C GLU A 67 -6.84 -8.48 -25.23
N GLU A 68 -6.63 -7.38 -25.96
CA GLU A 68 -5.27 -6.89 -26.22
C GLU A 68 -4.60 -6.42 -24.93
N ARG A 69 -5.33 -5.73 -24.04
CA ARG A 69 -4.76 -5.31 -22.75
C ARG A 69 -4.35 -6.51 -21.90
N VAL A 70 -5.14 -7.57 -21.87
CA VAL A 70 -4.83 -8.80 -21.16
C VAL A 70 -3.60 -9.48 -21.76
N ALA A 71 -3.57 -9.71 -23.09
CA ALA A 71 -2.42 -10.34 -23.75
C ALA A 71 -1.13 -9.57 -23.53
N THR A 72 -1.16 -8.23 -23.70
CA THR A 72 0.01 -7.39 -23.46
C THR A 72 0.48 -7.44 -21.99
N THR A 73 -0.45 -7.41 -21.04
CA THR A 73 -0.11 -7.55 -19.62
C THR A 73 0.55 -8.88 -19.31
N ALA A 74 -0.02 -9.97 -19.81
CA ALA A 74 0.51 -11.32 -19.60
C ALA A 74 1.92 -11.48 -20.20
N LEU A 75 2.13 -11.06 -21.44
CA LEU A 75 3.44 -11.09 -22.10
C LEU A 75 4.48 -10.24 -21.34
N TYR A 76 4.08 -9.05 -20.92
CA TYR A 76 4.96 -8.17 -20.16
C TYR A 76 5.38 -8.77 -18.82
N LEU A 77 4.44 -9.35 -18.06
CA LEU A 77 4.75 -9.97 -16.77
C LEU A 77 5.53 -11.29 -16.92
N ALA A 78 5.31 -12.04 -17.99
CA ALA A 78 5.97 -13.30 -18.20
C ALA A 78 7.46 -13.17 -18.61
N GLN A 79 7.87 -12.04 -19.18
CA GLN A 79 9.29 -11.75 -19.52
C GLN A 79 9.97 -12.89 -20.26
N GLY A 80 9.36 -13.38 -21.36
CA GLY A 80 9.90 -14.45 -22.20
C GLY A 80 9.52 -15.87 -21.75
N ASP A 81 8.86 -16.03 -20.61
CA ASP A 81 8.32 -17.32 -20.16
C ASP A 81 6.99 -17.61 -20.85
N GLU A 82 7.03 -18.39 -21.93
CA GLU A 82 5.87 -18.69 -22.75
C GLU A 82 4.76 -19.41 -21.98
N GLU A 83 5.11 -20.37 -21.13
CA GLU A 83 4.14 -21.11 -20.31
C GLU A 83 3.42 -20.18 -19.32
N LEU A 84 4.16 -19.31 -18.65
CA LEU A 84 3.58 -18.31 -17.74
C LEU A 84 2.67 -17.33 -18.50
N ALA A 85 3.08 -16.88 -19.70
CA ALA A 85 2.26 -15.99 -20.52
C ALA A 85 0.91 -16.63 -20.89
N GLU A 86 0.90 -17.89 -21.31
CA GLU A 86 -0.33 -18.64 -21.61
C GLU A 86 -1.27 -18.74 -20.41
N LYS A 87 -0.71 -19.16 -19.25
CA LYS A 87 -1.47 -19.29 -18.01
C LYS A 87 -2.05 -17.95 -17.55
N LEU A 88 -1.28 -16.88 -17.66
CA LEU A 88 -1.75 -15.52 -17.28
C LEU A 88 -2.88 -15.03 -18.20
N VAL A 89 -2.79 -15.27 -19.51
CA VAL A 89 -3.90 -14.94 -20.42
C VAL A 89 -5.16 -15.67 -19.98
N ASP A 90 -5.07 -16.98 -19.74
CA ASP A 90 -6.23 -17.79 -19.35
C ASP A 90 -6.82 -17.34 -18.00
N ASP A 91 -5.99 -17.13 -17.00
CA ASP A 91 -6.44 -16.76 -15.65
C ASP A 91 -7.06 -15.35 -15.60
N ILE A 92 -6.50 -14.40 -16.35
CA ILE A 92 -7.06 -13.06 -16.41
C ILE A 92 -8.36 -13.05 -17.25
N MET A 93 -8.38 -13.72 -18.41
CA MET A 93 -9.56 -13.77 -19.28
C MET A 93 -10.74 -14.50 -18.64
N THR A 94 -10.48 -15.54 -17.86
CA THR A 94 -11.52 -16.29 -17.10
C THR A 94 -11.95 -15.57 -15.82
N GLY A 95 -11.19 -14.54 -15.41
CA GLY A 95 -11.43 -13.78 -14.17
C GLY A 95 -10.98 -14.49 -12.91
N ARG A 96 -10.09 -15.50 -13.00
CA ARG A 96 -9.48 -16.17 -11.84
C ARG A 96 -8.50 -15.28 -11.12
N PHE A 97 -7.66 -14.58 -11.88
CA PHE A 97 -6.66 -13.63 -11.40
C PHE A 97 -6.92 -12.24 -11.97
N GLN A 98 -6.84 -11.23 -11.12
CA GLN A 98 -6.95 -9.82 -11.49
C GLN A 98 -5.68 -9.09 -11.06
N PRO A 99 -4.84 -8.62 -12.00
CA PRO A 99 -3.75 -7.71 -11.67
C PRO A 99 -4.26 -6.44 -11.00
N ALA A 100 -3.45 -5.85 -10.12
CA ALA A 100 -3.78 -4.55 -9.54
C ALA A 100 -3.95 -3.47 -10.62
N THR A 101 -4.71 -2.42 -10.30
CA THR A 101 -4.96 -1.30 -11.21
C THR A 101 -3.69 -0.76 -11.87
N PRO A 102 -2.59 -0.43 -11.14
CA PRO A 102 -1.38 0.07 -11.78
C PRO A 102 -0.73 -0.94 -12.72
N THR A 103 -0.71 -2.21 -12.36
CA THR A 103 -0.16 -3.27 -13.20
C THR A 103 -0.93 -3.40 -14.51
N PHE A 104 -2.26 -3.52 -14.42
CA PHE A 104 -3.12 -3.67 -15.60
C PHE A 104 -3.18 -2.39 -16.46
N LEU A 105 -3.02 -1.22 -15.84
CA LEU A 105 -2.95 0.05 -16.55
C LEU A 105 -1.63 0.22 -17.30
N ASN A 106 -0.50 -0.15 -16.69
CA ASN A 106 0.81 0.29 -17.13
C ASN A 106 1.65 -0.79 -17.86
N ALA A 107 1.40 -2.08 -17.61
CA ALA A 107 2.24 -3.15 -18.16
C ALA A 107 2.39 -3.07 -19.69
N GLY A 108 3.61 -3.03 -20.17
CA GLY A 108 3.97 -2.99 -21.60
C GLY A 108 3.76 -1.66 -22.32
N LYS A 109 3.20 -0.64 -21.69
CA LYS A 109 3.07 0.69 -22.28
C LYS A 109 4.38 1.46 -22.17
N ALA A 110 4.79 2.16 -23.21
CA ALA A 110 6.02 2.96 -23.22
C ALA A 110 5.89 4.22 -22.34
N GLN A 111 4.76 4.92 -22.44
CA GLN A 111 4.48 6.08 -21.58
C GLN A 111 3.60 5.64 -20.42
N ARG A 112 4.21 5.40 -19.26
CA ARG A 112 3.51 4.80 -18.11
C ARG A 112 4.02 5.24 -16.75
N GLY A 113 3.21 5.00 -15.72
CA GLY A 113 3.64 4.99 -14.31
C GLY A 113 4.22 3.63 -13.88
N GLU A 114 4.37 3.47 -12.58
CA GLU A 114 4.80 2.18 -12.01
C GLU A 114 3.66 1.16 -11.95
N MET A 115 4.03 -0.12 -11.87
CA MET A 115 3.07 -1.21 -11.71
C MET A 115 2.66 -1.46 -10.26
N VAL A 116 3.20 -0.70 -9.33
CA VAL A 116 2.99 -0.82 -7.87
C VAL A 116 1.90 0.13 -7.42
N SER A 117 1.02 -0.36 -6.55
CA SER A 117 -0.16 0.38 -6.09
C SER A 117 0.13 1.37 -4.96
N CYS A 118 0.95 0.98 -3.99
CA CYS A 118 1.13 1.70 -2.73
C CYS A 118 2.58 1.72 -2.29
N PHE A 119 2.93 2.83 -1.66
CA PHE A 119 4.23 3.06 -1.05
C PHE A 119 4.07 3.54 0.38
N LEU A 120 4.94 3.09 1.27
CA LEU A 120 4.96 3.47 2.66
C LEU A 120 6.34 4.06 2.98
N LEU A 121 6.36 5.29 3.48
CA LEU A 121 7.57 6.03 3.83
C LEU A 121 7.63 6.28 5.33
N ARG A 122 8.80 6.05 5.90
CA ARG A 122 9.10 6.36 7.29
C ARG A 122 9.80 7.72 7.39
N ILE A 123 9.32 8.60 8.25
CA ILE A 123 9.92 9.91 8.54
C ILE A 123 10.61 9.85 9.90
N GLU A 124 11.86 10.32 9.95
CA GLU A 124 12.61 10.52 11.18
C GLU A 124 12.55 11.98 11.65
N ASP A 125 12.87 12.23 12.93
CA ASP A 125 12.73 13.52 13.58
C ASP A 125 13.88 14.49 13.27
N ASN A 126 14.03 14.81 11.98
CA ASN A 126 14.94 15.86 11.51
C ASN A 126 14.43 16.44 10.18
N LEU A 127 14.84 17.66 9.87
CA LEU A 127 14.36 18.39 8.70
C LEU A 127 14.79 17.74 7.39
N GLU A 128 15.96 17.13 7.38
CA GLU A 128 16.51 16.42 6.21
C GLU A 128 15.62 15.22 5.84
N SER A 129 15.19 14.44 6.84
CA SER A 129 14.23 13.34 6.64
C SER A 129 12.87 13.84 6.17
N ILE A 130 12.33 14.88 6.81
CA ILE A 130 11.05 15.47 6.42
C ILE A 130 11.12 15.95 4.96
N GLY A 131 12.14 16.74 4.61
CA GLY A 131 12.31 17.25 3.26
C GLY A 131 12.49 16.16 2.22
N ARG A 132 13.29 15.14 2.52
CA ARG A 132 13.48 13.97 1.65
C ARG A 132 12.16 13.19 1.45
N CYS A 133 11.40 12.95 2.51
CA CYS A 133 10.13 12.24 2.41
C CYS A 133 9.07 13.04 1.63
N VAL A 134 9.03 14.36 1.76
CA VAL A 134 8.17 15.21 0.92
C VAL A 134 8.55 15.07 -0.56
N ASN A 135 9.84 15.15 -0.89
CA ASN A 135 10.30 14.93 -2.27
C ASN A 135 9.96 13.51 -2.76
N SER A 136 10.21 12.50 -1.94
CA SER A 136 9.88 11.11 -2.26
C SER A 136 8.38 10.93 -2.51
N ALA A 137 7.53 11.53 -1.69
CA ALA A 137 6.08 11.51 -1.87
C ALA A 137 5.66 12.12 -3.22
N LEU A 138 6.24 13.24 -3.62
CA LEU A 138 6.02 13.86 -4.93
C LEU A 138 6.42 12.91 -6.08
N GLN A 139 7.61 12.31 -6.00
CA GLN A 139 8.12 11.39 -7.03
C GLN A 139 7.26 10.12 -7.17
N LEU A 140 6.79 9.56 -6.05
CA LEU A 140 5.95 8.36 -6.03
C LEU A 140 4.52 8.67 -6.52
N SER A 141 3.95 9.78 -6.09
CA SER A 141 2.62 10.23 -6.52
C SER A 141 2.58 10.52 -8.02
N LYS A 142 3.61 11.17 -8.56
CA LYS A 142 3.80 11.38 -10.01
C LYS A 142 3.73 10.08 -10.80
N ARG A 143 4.18 8.95 -10.23
CA ARG A 143 4.18 7.63 -10.84
C ARG A 143 2.87 6.85 -10.66
N GLY A 144 1.90 7.45 -9.98
CA GLY A 144 0.54 6.91 -9.80
C GLY A 144 0.33 6.03 -8.59
N GLY A 145 1.31 5.94 -7.69
CA GLY A 145 1.19 5.23 -6.42
C GLY A 145 0.48 6.06 -5.34
N GLY A 146 -0.33 5.42 -4.51
CA GLY A 146 -0.76 5.98 -3.24
C GLY A 146 0.38 5.93 -2.22
N VAL A 147 0.56 6.98 -1.42
CA VAL A 147 1.69 7.08 -0.49
C VAL A 147 1.19 7.24 0.94
N ALA A 148 1.67 6.39 1.85
CA ALA A 148 1.46 6.54 3.28
C ALA A 148 2.77 6.98 3.96
N LEU A 149 2.67 7.84 4.97
CA LEU A 149 3.82 8.34 5.70
C LEU A 149 3.62 8.14 7.22
N LEU A 150 4.67 7.67 7.88
CA LEU A 150 4.69 7.47 9.33
C LEU A 150 5.18 8.75 10.02
N LEU A 151 4.32 9.35 10.84
CA LEU A 151 4.61 10.59 11.58
C LEU A 151 4.97 10.37 13.05
N SER A 152 4.86 9.15 13.55
CA SER A 152 4.99 8.83 14.99
C SER A 152 6.33 9.22 15.60
N ASN A 153 7.39 9.33 14.80
CA ASN A 153 8.73 9.67 15.29
C ASN A 153 9.01 11.18 15.33
N LEU A 154 8.13 12.00 14.75
CA LEU A 154 8.25 13.45 14.80
C LEU A 154 7.93 13.95 16.20
N ARG A 155 8.76 14.89 16.70
CA ARG A 155 8.50 15.52 18.01
C ARG A 155 7.20 16.29 17.99
N GLU A 156 6.53 16.33 19.12
CA GLU A 156 5.28 17.01 19.34
C GLU A 156 5.41 18.55 19.29
N SER A 157 4.28 19.21 19.09
CA SER A 157 4.18 20.66 19.22
C SER A 157 4.61 21.13 20.62
N GLY A 158 5.45 22.16 20.66
CA GLY A 158 6.00 22.69 21.88
C GLY A 158 7.27 21.98 22.38
N ALA A 159 7.68 20.89 21.76
CA ALA A 159 8.94 20.23 22.10
C ALA A 159 10.16 21.14 21.85
N PRO A 160 11.28 20.95 22.57
CA PRO A 160 12.46 21.78 22.38
C PRO A 160 13.16 21.50 21.06
N ILE A 161 13.74 22.56 20.46
CA ILE A 161 14.70 22.45 19.35
C ILE A 161 16.01 23.10 19.80
N LYS A 162 17.11 22.36 19.69
CA LYS A 162 18.44 22.82 20.17
C LYS A 162 18.42 23.36 21.60
N LYS A 163 17.65 22.71 22.48
CA LYS A 163 17.44 23.08 23.90
C LYS A 163 16.61 24.36 24.10
N ILE A 164 16.02 24.94 23.05
CA ILE A 164 15.09 26.08 23.18
C ILE A 164 13.67 25.50 23.25
N GLU A 165 12.99 25.77 24.36
CA GLU A 165 11.64 25.28 24.62
C GLU A 165 10.59 25.89 23.68
N ASN A 166 9.49 25.19 23.48
CA ASN A 166 8.33 25.63 22.72
C ASN A 166 8.63 26.00 21.25
N GLN A 167 9.60 25.35 20.61
CA GLN A 167 9.99 25.66 19.23
C GLN A 167 9.38 24.74 18.19
N ALA A 168 9.13 23.47 18.53
CA ALA A 168 8.58 22.50 17.57
C ALA A 168 7.13 22.80 17.22
N SER A 169 6.77 22.64 15.96
CA SER A 169 5.41 22.88 15.46
C SER A 169 4.52 21.63 15.48
N GLY A 170 5.12 20.45 15.71
CA GLY A 170 4.41 19.18 15.74
C GLY A 170 4.10 18.60 14.37
N VAL A 171 3.17 17.64 14.32
CA VAL A 171 2.87 16.87 13.09
C VAL A 171 1.95 17.59 12.11
N VAL A 172 1.07 18.47 12.56
CA VAL A 172 0.02 19.08 11.71
C VAL A 172 0.58 19.90 10.55
N PRO A 173 1.60 20.77 10.73
CA PRO A 173 2.20 21.48 9.59
C PRO A 173 2.82 20.55 8.54
N VAL A 174 3.39 19.43 8.96
CA VAL A 174 3.92 18.40 8.02
C VAL A 174 2.78 17.76 7.24
N MET A 175 1.66 17.47 7.88
CA MET A 175 0.45 16.97 7.19
C MET A 175 -0.04 17.93 6.10
N LYS A 176 -0.02 19.25 6.36
CA LYS A 176 -0.42 20.27 5.37
C LYS A 176 0.52 20.26 4.15
N ILE A 177 1.82 20.21 4.34
CA ILE A 177 2.81 20.12 3.26
C ILE A 177 2.55 18.87 2.40
N LEU A 178 2.26 17.74 3.05
CA LEU A 178 1.99 16.48 2.35
C LEU A 178 0.66 16.55 1.58
N GLU A 179 -0.39 17.11 2.15
CA GLU A 179 -1.68 17.28 1.48
C GLU A 179 -1.53 18.10 0.19
N ASP A 180 -0.85 19.24 0.27
CA ASP A 180 -0.59 20.11 -0.87
C ASP A 180 0.29 19.41 -1.93
N SER A 181 1.27 18.62 -1.49
CA SER A 181 2.13 17.83 -2.37
C SER A 181 1.33 16.81 -3.18
N PHE A 182 0.41 16.08 -2.57
CA PHE A 182 -0.44 15.09 -3.26
C PHE A 182 -1.48 15.76 -4.14
N SER A 183 -1.96 16.94 -3.80
CA SER A 183 -2.88 17.69 -4.66
C SER A 183 -2.21 18.17 -5.94
N TYR A 184 -0.90 18.43 -5.89
CA TYR A 184 -0.10 18.88 -7.04
C TYR A 184 0.37 17.74 -7.94
N ALA A 185 0.91 16.65 -7.36
CA ALA A 185 1.53 15.56 -8.11
C ALA A 185 0.53 14.45 -8.43
N ASN A 186 0.26 14.21 -9.71
CA ASN A 186 -0.57 13.10 -10.19
C ASN A 186 0.06 12.45 -11.44
N GLN A 187 -0.41 11.24 -11.78
CA GLN A 187 0.06 10.50 -12.95
C GLN A 187 -0.60 11.03 -14.22
N LEU A 188 -0.10 12.13 -14.79
CA LEU A 188 -0.55 12.67 -16.09
C LEU A 188 -2.09 12.70 -16.25
N GLY A 189 -2.81 12.93 -15.15
CA GLY A 189 -4.28 12.87 -15.12
C GLY A 189 -4.92 11.47 -15.11
N SER A 190 -4.14 10.41 -15.27
CA SER A 190 -4.65 9.03 -15.28
C SER A 190 -5.04 8.54 -13.88
N ARG A 191 -4.33 8.99 -12.85
CA ARG A 191 -4.61 8.69 -11.45
C ARG A 191 -4.26 9.89 -10.57
N GLN A 192 -5.23 10.34 -9.76
CA GLN A 192 -5.00 11.46 -8.85
C GLN A 192 -4.05 11.06 -7.73
N GLY A 193 -3.25 12.03 -7.25
CA GLY A 193 -2.41 11.87 -6.08
C GLY A 193 -3.25 11.61 -4.84
N ALA A 194 -2.83 10.64 -4.03
CA ALA A 194 -3.51 10.25 -2.80
C ALA A 194 -2.49 9.89 -1.72
N GLY A 195 -2.73 10.36 -0.50
CA GLY A 195 -1.85 10.13 0.64
C GLY A 195 -2.60 9.74 1.90
N ALA A 196 -1.87 9.04 2.78
CA ALA A 196 -2.28 8.75 4.15
C ALA A 196 -1.16 9.10 5.12
N VAL A 197 -1.51 9.41 6.34
CA VAL A 197 -0.57 9.64 7.43
C VAL A 197 -0.97 8.80 8.64
N TYR A 198 0.03 8.18 9.27
CA TYR A 198 -0.13 7.33 10.44
C TYR A 198 0.52 7.96 11.66
N LEU A 199 -0.19 7.95 12.78
CA LEU A 199 0.30 8.43 14.07
C LEU A 199 0.00 7.42 15.17
N HIS A 200 0.95 7.23 16.08
CA HIS A 200 0.76 6.36 17.24
C HIS A 200 -0.23 6.98 18.24
N ALA A 201 -1.12 6.17 18.82
CA ALA A 201 -2.14 6.64 19.77
C ALA A 201 -1.56 7.35 21.00
N HIS A 202 -0.35 6.99 21.43
CA HIS A 202 0.35 7.59 22.57
C HIS A 202 1.28 8.74 22.18
N HIS A 203 1.18 9.28 20.96
CA HIS A 203 1.88 10.50 20.57
C HIS A 203 1.19 11.73 21.20
N PRO A 204 1.94 12.72 21.70
CA PRO A 204 1.34 13.90 22.35
C PRO A 204 0.42 14.75 21.45
N ASP A 205 0.64 14.74 20.13
CA ASP A 205 -0.19 15.46 19.17
C ASP A 205 -1.43 14.69 18.72
N ILE A 206 -1.74 13.51 19.30
CA ILE A 206 -2.81 12.64 18.78
C ILE A 206 -4.18 13.33 18.67
N LEU A 207 -4.57 14.12 19.65
CA LEU A 207 -5.85 14.83 19.59
C LEU A 207 -5.84 15.92 18.52
N ARG A 208 -4.74 16.67 18.40
CA ARG A 208 -4.58 17.68 17.33
C ARG A 208 -4.60 17.04 15.92
N PHE A 209 -3.97 15.89 15.79
CA PHE A 209 -3.98 15.08 14.55
C PHE A 209 -5.41 14.69 14.18
N LEU A 210 -6.18 14.17 15.11
CA LEU A 210 -7.58 13.79 14.90
C LEU A 210 -8.47 14.98 14.56
N ASP A 211 -8.30 16.09 15.27
CA ASP A 211 -9.12 17.30 15.09
C ASP A 211 -8.98 17.92 13.69
N THR A 212 -7.90 17.62 12.95
CA THR A 212 -7.74 18.08 11.56
C THR A 212 -8.84 17.58 10.62
N LYS A 213 -9.55 16.49 10.95
CA LYS A 213 -10.64 15.90 10.16
C LYS A 213 -12.03 16.33 10.59
N ARG A 214 -12.18 17.09 11.66
CA ARG A 214 -13.49 17.57 12.07
C ARG A 214 -14.08 18.53 11.04
N GLU A 215 -15.39 18.48 10.84
CA GLU A 215 -16.09 19.35 9.89
C GLU A 215 -15.93 20.84 10.20
N ASN A 216 -15.83 21.19 11.48
CA ASN A 216 -15.68 22.56 11.97
C ASN A 216 -14.23 22.95 12.28
N ALA A 217 -13.25 22.19 11.81
CA ALA A 217 -11.83 22.53 11.98
C ALA A 217 -11.50 23.86 11.29
N ASP A 218 -10.57 24.63 11.90
CA ASP A 218 -10.02 25.84 11.28
C ASP A 218 -9.37 25.46 9.93
N GLU A 219 -9.70 26.21 8.88
CA GLU A 219 -9.19 25.96 7.52
C GLU A 219 -7.65 25.92 7.45
N LYS A 220 -6.94 26.59 8.35
CA LYS A 220 -5.47 26.58 8.41
C LYS A 220 -4.90 25.21 8.83
N VAL A 221 -5.66 24.43 9.59
CA VAL A 221 -5.23 23.11 10.11
C VAL A 221 -6.04 21.97 9.54
N ARG A 222 -7.15 22.26 8.87
CA ARG A 222 -8.04 21.25 8.30
C ARG A 222 -7.35 20.44 7.23
N ILE A 223 -7.48 19.11 7.32
CA ILE A 223 -7.01 18.14 6.35
C ILE A 223 -8.21 17.55 5.59
N LYS A 224 -8.28 17.82 4.29
CA LYS A 224 -9.42 17.44 3.44
C LYS A 224 -9.19 16.10 2.73
N THR A 225 -8.01 15.92 2.17
CA THR A 225 -7.73 14.82 1.21
C THR A 225 -6.84 13.71 1.76
N LEU A 226 -6.04 13.95 2.82
CA LEU A 226 -5.26 12.87 3.43
C LEU A 226 -6.16 11.92 4.23
N SER A 227 -5.93 10.62 4.06
CA SER A 227 -6.44 9.61 4.98
C SER A 227 -5.62 9.62 6.27
N LEU A 228 -6.29 9.41 7.40
CA LEU A 228 -5.63 9.29 8.70
C LEU A 228 -5.66 7.85 9.18
N GLY A 229 -4.55 7.37 9.74
CA GLY A 229 -4.46 6.09 10.45
C GLY A 229 -3.90 6.29 11.86
N VAL A 230 -4.40 5.53 12.81
CA VAL A 230 -3.92 5.52 14.20
C VAL A 230 -3.44 4.13 14.55
N VAL A 231 -2.21 4.05 15.05
CA VAL A 231 -1.58 2.83 15.53
C VAL A 231 -1.89 2.70 17.02
N ILE A 232 -2.68 1.70 17.40
CA ILE A 232 -3.19 1.54 18.77
C ILE A 232 -2.65 0.26 19.39
N PRO A 233 -1.84 0.34 20.46
CA PRO A 233 -1.36 -0.81 21.20
C PRO A 233 -2.43 -1.36 22.17
N ASP A 234 -2.29 -2.61 22.58
CA ASP A 234 -3.23 -3.30 23.48
C ASP A 234 -3.42 -2.58 24.82
N ILE A 235 -2.36 -1.92 25.33
CA ILE A 235 -2.43 -1.13 26.58
C ILE A 235 -3.52 -0.05 26.52
N THR A 236 -3.71 0.59 25.37
CA THR A 236 -4.73 1.65 25.21
C THR A 236 -6.15 1.10 25.42
N PHE A 237 -6.45 -0.05 24.85
CA PHE A 237 -7.74 -0.74 25.06
C PHE A 237 -7.94 -1.15 26.52
N ARG A 238 -6.90 -1.67 27.16
CA ARG A 238 -6.93 -2.06 28.57
C ARG A 238 -7.22 -0.86 29.48
N LEU A 239 -6.52 0.26 29.27
CA LEU A 239 -6.75 1.48 30.03
C LEU A 239 -8.18 2.01 29.85
N ALA A 240 -8.73 1.98 28.64
CA ALA A 240 -10.10 2.38 28.38
C ALA A 240 -11.11 1.44 29.06
N LYS A 241 -10.89 0.13 29.00
CA LYS A 241 -11.74 -0.86 29.69
C LYS A 241 -11.77 -0.62 31.20
N GLU A 242 -10.62 -0.29 31.79
CA GLU A 242 -10.45 0.00 33.21
C GLU A 242 -10.84 1.44 33.60
N ASN A 243 -11.26 2.25 32.64
CA ASN A 243 -11.59 3.67 32.81
C ASN A 243 -10.45 4.51 33.43
N LYS A 244 -9.23 4.25 32.98
CA LYS A 244 -8.01 4.93 33.43
C LYS A 244 -7.57 6.02 32.47
N ASP A 245 -6.66 6.85 32.95
CA ASP A 245 -5.92 7.81 32.11
C ASP A 245 -4.89 7.05 31.26
N MET A 246 -4.67 7.51 30.04
CA MET A 246 -3.56 7.10 29.18
C MET A 246 -2.52 8.21 29.11
N HIS A 247 -1.25 7.84 29.17
CA HIS A 247 -0.14 8.76 29.02
C HIS A 247 0.25 8.85 27.54
N LEU A 248 0.58 10.07 27.12
CA LEU A 248 1.14 10.39 25.80
C LEU A 248 2.60 10.75 25.99
N PHE A 249 3.50 10.14 25.24
CA PHE A 249 4.94 10.23 25.47
C PHE A 249 5.66 10.99 24.35
N SER A 250 6.64 11.83 24.72
CA SER A 250 7.49 12.51 23.74
C SER A 250 8.35 11.52 22.95
N PRO A 251 8.19 11.45 21.61
CA PRO A 251 9.02 10.60 20.76
C PRO A 251 10.50 10.99 20.81
N TYR A 252 10.77 12.29 20.96
CA TYR A 252 12.14 12.80 21.09
C TYR A 252 12.82 12.29 22.36
N ASP A 253 12.12 12.30 23.49
CA ASP A 253 12.67 11.80 24.75
C ASP A 253 12.88 10.29 24.72
N ILE A 254 11.94 9.52 24.13
CA ILE A 254 12.09 8.08 23.97
C ILE A 254 13.35 7.76 23.14
N ALA A 255 13.52 8.40 21.99
CA ALA A 255 14.68 8.17 21.14
C ALA A 255 16.00 8.52 21.85
N ARG A 256 16.03 9.60 22.61
CA ARG A 256 17.19 10.04 23.36
C ARG A 256 17.56 9.07 24.51
N GLU A 257 16.56 8.62 25.28
CA GLU A 257 16.80 7.83 26.50
C GLU A 257 16.99 6.34 26.19
N TYR A 258 16.27 5.80 25.20
CA TYR A 258 16.29 4.37 24.90
C TYR A 258 17.07 4.03 23.62
N GLY A 259 17.47 5.01 22.83
CA GLY A 259 18.17 4.78 21.57
C GLY A 259 17.32 4.08 20.50
N VAL A 260 15.99 4.06 20.68
CA VAL A 260 15.03 3.43 19.78
C VAL A 260 13.93 4.46 19.45
N ALA A 261 13.52 4.49 18.19
CA ALA A 261 12.40 5.34 17.80
C ALA A 261 11.08 4.85 18.44
N MET A 262 10.19 5.78 18.78
CA MET A 262 8.89 5.44 19.36
C MET A 262 8.11 4.43 18.52
N SER A 263 8.19 4.53 17.20
CA SER A 263 7.52 3.61 16.27
C SER A 263 8.04 2.18 16.29
N ASP A 264 9.24 1.97 16.82
CA ASP A 264 9.89 0.64 16.89
C ASP A 264 9.83 0.02 18.30
N MET A 265 9.22 0.75 19.24
CA MET A 265 9.08 0.32 20.64
C MET A 265 7.68 -0.27 20.88
N SER A 266 7.59 -1.38 21.59
CA SER A 266 6.30 -1.88 22.12
C SER A 266 5.86 -1.02 23.30
N ILE A 267 4.96 -0.08 23.05
CA ILE A 267 4.44 0.78 24.13
C ILE A 267 3.67 -0.03 25.18
N THR A 268 3.02 -1.13 24.79
CA THR A 268 2.36 -2.04 25.75
C THR A 268 3.34 -2.61 26.77
N GLU A 269 4.52 -3.05 26.31
CA GLU A 269 5.52 -3.66 27.18
C GLU A 269 6.26 -2.63 28.05
N TYR A 270 6.54 -1.46 27.49
CA TYR A 270 7.30 -0.41 28.16
C TYR A 270 6.44 0.64 28.87
N TYR A 271 5.12 0.53 28.86
CA TYR A 271 4.21 1.57 29.33
C TYR A 271 4.51 2.04 30.78
N ASP A 272 4.56 1.13 31.71
CA ASP A 272 4.79 1.46 33.13
C ASP A 272 6.18 2.03 33.37
N GLU A 273 7.18 1.55 32.65
CA GLU A 273 8.54 2.08 32.68
C GLU A 273 8.62 3.51 32.15
N LEU A 274 7.96 3.76 31.00
CA LEU A 274 7.88 5.11 30.42
C LEU A 274 7.17 6.10 31.33
N VAL A 275 6.10 5.70 31.99
CA VAL A 275 5.38 6.53 32.97
C VAL A 275 6.25 6.85 34.18
N ALA A 276 7.03 5.87 34.67
CA ALA A 276 7.88 6.04 35.83
C ALA A 276 9.20 6.79 35.54
N ASN A 277 9.61 6.90 34.27
CA ASN A 277 10.88 7.53 33.92
C ASN A 277 10.76 9.06 33.89
N PRO A 278 11.42 9.79 34.83
CA PRO A 278 11.31 11.25 34.94
C PRO A 278 11.97 12.00 33.76
N ARG A 279 12.71 11.30 32.89
CA ARG A 279 13.36 11.89 31.70
C ARG A 279 12.46 11.83 30.47
N ILE A 280 11.30 11.17 30.55
CA ILE A 280 10.31 11.09 29.49
C ILE A 280 9.21 12.08 29.78
N SER A 281 9.11 13.12 28.95
CA SER A 281 7.99 14.08 29.02
C SER A 281 6.70 13.39 28.59
N HIS A 282 5.68 13.54 29.40
CA HIS A 282 4.36 12.98 29.06
C HIS A 282 3.23 13.88 29.55
N THR A 283 2.09 13.73 28.89
CA THR A 283 0.80 14.30 29.27
C THR A 283 -0.21 13.18 29.41
N THR A 284 -1.36 13.45 30.00
CA THR A 284 -2.43 12.45 30.19
C THR A 284 -3.74 12.88 29.55
N ILE A 285 -4.46 11.92 29.01
CA ILE A 285 -5.85 12.06 28.58
C ILE A 285 -6.66 10.87 29.09
N LYS A 286 -7.97 11.00 29.13
CA LYS A 286 -8.87 9.89 29.46
C LYS A 286 -8.89 8.87 28.34
N ALA A 287 -8.49 7.62 28.60
CA ALA A 287 -8.46 6.57 27.56
C ALA A 287 -9.85 6.31 26.96
N ARG A 288 -10.91 6.34 27.77
CA ARG A 288 -12.27 6.14 27.26
C ARG A 288 -12.76 7.32 26.42
N GLU A 289 -12.42 8.55 26.77
CA GLU A 289 -12.73 9.74 25.97
C GLU A 289 -11.99 9.72 24.63
N PHE A 290 -10.75 9.23 24.60
CA PHE A 290 -10.00 9.01 23.37
C PHE A 290 -10.77 8.11 22.38
N PHE A 291 -11.30 6.96 22.84
CA PHE A 291 -12.11 6.10 21.98
C PHE A 291 -13.45 6.71 21.59
N THR A 292 -14.07 7.51 22.46
CA THR A 292 -15.27 8.27 22.12
C THR A 292 -14.98 9.26 20.98
N THR A 293 -13.89 10.00 21.07
CA THR A 293 -13.43 10.93 20.02
C THR A 293 -13.15 10.19 18.70
N LEU A 294 -12.51 9.01 18.76
CA LEU A 294 -12.31 8.18 17.57
C LEU A 294 -13.63 7.76 16.92
N ALA A 295 -14.58 7.28 17.71
CA ALA A 295 -15.87 6.83 17.20
C ALA A 295 -16.68 7.97 16.57
N GLU A 296 -16.71 9.15 17.22
CA GLU A 296 -17.34 10.35 16.69
C GLU A 296 -16.72 10.74 15.35
N LEU A 297 -15.40 10.80 15.28
CA LEU A 297 -14.70 11.18 14.07
C LEU A 297 -14.88 10.17 12.92
N GLN A 298 -14.90 8.88 13.24
CA GLN A 298 -15.20 7.83 12.26
C GLN A 298 -16.63 7.95 11.72
N PHE A 299 -17.59 8.33 12.56
CA PHE A 299 -18.95 8.61 12.13
C PHE A 299 -19.04 9.85 11.23
N GLU A 300 -18.33 10.93 11.56
CA GLU A 300 -18.31 12.17 10.79
C GLU A 300 -17.59 12.02 9.45
N SER A 301 -16.43 11.36 9.43
CA SER A 301 -15.48 11.43 8.30
C SER A 301 -15.08 10.07 7.69
N GLY A 302 -15.38 8.96 8.38
CA GLY A 302 -14.85 7.63 8.01
C GLY A 302 -13.40 7.39 8.47
N TYR A 303 -12.76 8.36 9.10
CA TYR A 303 -11.37 8.28 9.59
C TYR A 303 -11.32 8.42 11.11
N PRO A 304 -10.24 7.99 11.77
CA PRO A 304 -9.06 7.32 11.21
C PRO A 304 -9.27 5.82 10.95
N TYR A 305 -8.41 5.21 10.14
CA TYR A 305 -8.18 3.78 10.17
C TYR A 305 -7.51 3.38 11.48
N ILE A 306 -7.74 2.17 11.94
CA ILE A 306 -7.14 1.66 13.18
C ILE A 306 -6.22 0.49 12.84
N LEU A 307 -4.94 0.60 13.23
CA LEU A 307 -3.97 -0.49 13.20
C LEU A 307 -3.79 -1.03 14.61
N PHE A 308 -4.15 -2.30 14.81
CA PHE A 308 -3.98 -3.01 16.09
C PHE A 308 -2.53 -3.47 16.23
N GLU A 309 -1.68 -2.62 16.82
CA GLU A 309 -0.22 -2.76 16.82
C GLU A 309 0.26 -4.10 17.36
N ASP A 310 -0.17 -4.46 18.55
CA ASP A 310 0.31 -5.71 19.16
C ASP A 310 -0.22 -6.95 18.44
N THR A 311 -1.44 -6.89 17.92
CA THR A 311 -2.03 -8.00 17.16
C THR A 311 -1.25 -8.29 15.88
N VAL A 312 -0.93 -7.24 15.11
CA VAL A 312 -0.16 -7.42 13.86
C VAL A 312 1.27 -7.85 14.13
N ASN A 313 1.89 -7.36 15.21
CA ASN A 313 3.26 -7.74 15.57
C ASN A 313 3.35 -9.16 16.14
N ARG A 314 2.33 -9.65 16.84
CA ARG A 314 2.27 -11.08 17.23
C ARG A 314 2.17 -12.01 16.02
N ALA A 315 1.51 -11.57 14.95
CA ALA A 315 1.37 -12.34 13.72
C ALA A 315 2.54 -12.17 12.75
N ASN A 316 3.43 -11.20 12.98
CA ASN A 316 4.55 -10.89 12.10
C ASN A 316 5.61 -12.02 12.14
N PRO A 317 5.87 -12.71 11.02
CA PRO A 317 6.87 -13.78 10.98
C PRO A 317 8.30 -13.25 10.80
N LEU A 318 8.47 -11.94 10.51
CA LEU A 318 9.75 -11.34 10.19
C LEU A 318 10.34 -10.59 11.39
N LYS A 319 11.66 -10.47 11.41
CA LYS A 319 12.35 -9.63 12.38
C LYS A 319 12.06 -8.15 12.11
N GLY A 320 11.63 -7.42 13.12
CA GLY A 320 11.31 -6.00 13.07
C GLY A 320 9.92 -5.71 13.64
N HIS A 321 9.52 -4.44 13.58
CA HIS A 321 8.25 -3.97 14.15
C HIS A 321 7.38 -3.35 13.05
N ILE A 322 6.13 -3.80 12.95
CA ILE A 322 5.13 -3.21 12.08
C ILE A 322 4.55 -1.99 12.78
N ASN A 323 4.73 -0.82 12.20
CA ASN A 323 4.46 0.47 12.83
C ASN A 323 3.55 1.40 12.01
N MET A 324 3.11 0.95 10.83
CA MET A 324 2.21 1.68 9.95
C MET A 324 1.55 0.74 8.96
N SER A 325 0.62 1.27 8.18
CA SER A 325 0.06 0.60 7.02
C SER A 325 0.02 1.56 5.82
N ASN A 326 -0.55 1.11 4.71
CA ASN A 326 -0.68 1.90 3.48
C ASN A 326 -1.96 2.76 3.46
N LEU A 327 -2.22 3.38 2.32
CA LEU A 327 -3.39 4.25 2.07
C LEU A 327 -4.73 3.56 2.36
N CYS A 328 -4.84 2.24 2.07
CA CYS A 328 -6.07 1.46 2.26
C CYS A 328 -6.02 0.54 3.50
N SER A 329 -4.93 0.55 4.25
CA SER A 329 -4.75 -0.17 5.54
C SER A 329 -4.69 -1.70 5.46
N GLU A 330 -4.28 -2.27 4.31
CA GLU A 330 -4.14 -3.72 4.12
C GLU A 330 -2.68 -4.23 4.18
N ILE A 331 -1.66 -3.35 4.17
CA ILE A 331 -0.26 -3.75 4.10
C ILE A 331 0.38 -3.76 5.49
N LEU A 332 0.93 -4.90 5.84
CA LEU A 332 1.58 -5.15 7.12
C LEU A 332 3.00 -5.67 6.88
N GLN A 333 3.97 -4.77 6.82
CA GLN A 333 5.37 -5.07 6.59
C GLN A 333 6.27 -4.28 7.55
N VAL A 334 7.48 -4.78 7.76
CA VAL A 334 8.52 -4.09 8.54
C VAL A 334 9.24 -3.07 7.67
N ASN A 335 9.67 -1.97 8.27
CA ASN A 335 10.53 -0.97 7.66
C ASN A 335 11.76 -0.73 8.54
N THR A 336 12.78 -0.12 7.96
CA THR A 336 13.98 0.31 8.69
C THR A 336 14.31 1.77 8.37
N PRO A 337 14.87 2.53 9.32
CA PRO A 337 15.13 3.95 9.14
C PRO A 337 16.25 4.22 8.13
N SER A 338 16.10 5.32 7.39
CA SER A 338 17.17 5.94 6.63
C SER A 338 17.80 7.08 7.42
N THR A 339 19.07 7.38 7.15
CA THR A 339 19.75 8.54 7.70
C THR A 339 20.26 9.44 6.60
N TYR A 340 20.40 10.74 6.88
CA TYR A 340 20.68 11.77 5.88
C TYR A 340 21.80 12.70 6.36
N GLY A 341 22.61 13.17 5.42
CA GLY A 341 23.56 14.25 5.62
C GLY A 341 22.89 15.62 5.57
N ALA A 342 23.63 16.66 5.88
CA ALA A 342 23.15 18.05 5.94
C ALA A 342 22.59 18.59 4.58
N SER A 343 22.99 17.99 3.45
CA SER A 343 22.43 18.27 2.12
C SER A 343 21.08 17.59 1.84
N GLY A 344 20.62 16.71 2.74
CA GLY A 344 19.44 15.87 2.53
C GLY A 344 19.68 14.62 1.70
N ASP A 345 20.94 14.32 1.37
CA ASP A 345 21.34 13.08 0.69
C ASP A 345 21.40 11.92 1.69
N TYR A 346 21.08 10.70 1.21
CA TYR A 346 21.18 9.51 2.05
C TYR A 346 22.63 9.27 2.51
N THR A 347 22.81 9.08 3.80
CA THR A 347 24.04 8.52 4.38
C THR A 347 23.87 7.03 4.66
N THR A 348 22.66 6.61 4.98
CA THR A 348 22.27 5.20 5.05
C THR A 348 20.91 5.06 4.40
N VAL A 349 20.78 4.13 3.46
CA VAL A 349 19.52 3.81 2.82
C VAL A 349 18.82 2.72 3.61
N GLY A 350 17.72 3.05 4.26
CA GLY A 350 16.85 2.11 4.96
C GLY A 350 15.93 1.35 3.98
N GLN A 351 14.96 0.64 4.56
CA GLN A 351 13.98 -0.13 3.80
C GLN A 351 12.60 0.50 4.02
N ASP A 352 12.11 1.22 3.03
CA ASP A 352 10.72 1.60 2.92
C ASP A 352 9.94 0.56 2.11
N ILE A 353 8.62 0.64 2.08
CA ILE A 353 7.75 -0.45 1.64
C ILE A 353 7.09 -0.11 0.32
N SER A 354 7.06 -1.07 -0.60
CA SER A 354 6.21 -1.08 -1.79
C SER A 354 5.30 -2.31 -1.80
N CYS A 355 4.14 -2.19 -2.47
CA CYS A 355 3.10 -3.21 -2.44
C CYS A 355 2.88 -3.77 -3.84
N ASN A 356 3.31 -5.01 -4.08
CA ASN A 356 3.12 -5.74 -5.32
C ASN A 356 1.82 -6.55 -5.20
N LEU A 357 0.72 -6.02 -5.74
CA LEU A 357 -0.63 -6.53 -5.50
C LEU A 357 -1.28 -7.16 -6.72
N GLY A 358 -2.08 -8.17 -6.48
CA GLY A 358 -3.04 -8.79 -7.37
C GLY A 358 -4.07 -9.54 -6.55
N SER A 359 -5.13 -10.03 -7.19
CA SER A 359 -6.21 -10.70 -6.46
C SER A 359 -6.72 -11.93 -7.20
N LEU A 360 -7.04 -12.99 -6.46
CA LEU A 360 -7.82 -14.12 -6.94
C LEU A 360 -9.31 -13.85 -6.71
N ASN A 361 -10.14 -14.25 -7.65
CA ASN A 361 -11.58 -14.35 -7.43
C ASN A 361 -11.90 -15.75 -6.94
N ILE A 362 -12.33 -15.88 -5.69
CA ILE A 362 -12.56 -17.16 -5.01
C ILE A 362 -13.49 -18.07 -5.84
N ALA A 363 -14.63 -17.56 -6.31
CA ALA A 363 -15.57 -18.32 -7.09
C ALA A 363 -14.95 -18.83 -8.41
N LYS A 364 -14.18 -17.99 -9.09
CA LYS A 364 -13.54 -18.35 -10.36
C LYS A 364 -12.31 -19.22 -10.19
N ALA A 365 -11.56 -19.04 -9.12
CA ALA A 365 -10.41 -19.90 -8.80
C ALA A 365 -10.84 -21.34 -8.55
N PHE A 366 -12.01 -21.58 -7.93
CA PHE A 366 -12.56 -22.93 -7.79
C PHE A 366 -13.04 -23.56 -9.09
N GLU A 367 -13.26 -22.79 -10.15
CA GLU A 367 -13.56 -23.30 -11.49
C GLU A 367 -12.27 -23.75 -12.24
N SER A 368 -11.08 -23.48 -11.67
CA SER A 368 -9.80 -23.91 -12.26
C SER A 368 -9.69 -25.44 -12.24
N PRO A 369 -9.18 -26.05 -13.30
CA PRO A 369 -8.82 -27.48 -13.27
C PRO A 369 -7.75 -27.81 -12.22
N ASP A 370 -6.85 -26.87 -11.95
CA ASP A 370 -5.82 -26.94 -10.91
C ASP A 370 -5.75 -25.61 -10.13
N PHE A 371 -6.25 -25.66 -8.90
CA PHE A 371 -6.22 -24.49 -8.01
C PHE A 371 -4.80 -24.12 -7.59
N GLY A 372 -3.94 -25.10 -7.37
CA GLY A 372 -2.53 -24.89 -7.01
C GLY A 372 -1.79 -24.16 -8.12
N GLU A 373 -1.96 -24.56 -9.37
CA GLU A 373 -1.37 -23.88 -10.52
C GLU A 373 -1.86 -22.44 -10.66
N THR A 374 -3.13 -22.17 -10.41
CA THR A 374 -3.67 -20.79 -10.40
C THR A 374 -3.00 -19.91 -9.35
N VAL A 375 -2.78 -20.43 -8.14
CA VAL A 375 -2.06 -19.70 -7.07
C VAL A 375 -0.60 -19.48 -7.48
N GLU A 376 0.09 -20.52 -7.98
CA GLU A 376 1.48 -20.41 -8.45
C GLU A 376 1.62 -19.36 -9.55
N THR A 377 0.75 -19.38 -10.55
CA THR A 377 0.72 -18.39 -11.64
C THR A 377 0.59 -16.97 -11.09
N ALA A 378 -0.30 -16.74 -10.13
CA ALA A 378 -0.46 -15.45 -9.47
C ALA A 378 0.80 -15.03 -8.69
N VAL A 379 1.43 -15.93 -7.94
CA VAL A 379 2.68 -15.68 -7.21
C VAL A 379 3.80 -15.29 -8.17
N ARG A 380 3.98 -16.04 -9.25
CA ARG A 380 4.99 -15.77 -10.28
C ARG A 380 4.75 -14.39 -10.93
N ALA A 381 3.50 -14.06 -11.25
CA ALA A 381 3.15 -12.75 -11.81
C ALA A 381 3.50 -11.60 -10.85
N LEU A 382 3.17 -11.72 -9.55
CA LEU A 382 3.47 -10.72 -8.54
C LEU A 382 4.97 -10.59 -8.26
N THR A 383 5.72 -11.68 -8.31
CA THR A 383 7.18 -11.67 -8.23
C THR A 383 7.76 -10.86 -9.39
N LYS A 384 7.25 -11.05 -10.61
CA LYS A 384 7.68 -10.27 -11.78
C LYS A 384 7.31 -8.79 -11.65
N VAL A 385 6.18 -8.43 -11.05
CA VAL A 385 5.87 -7.03 -10.75
C VAL A 385 6.95 -6.42 -9.85
N SER A 386 7.39 -7.14 -8.82
CA SER A 386 8.49 -6.71 -7.95
C SER A 386 9.81 -6.57 -8.71
N ASP A 387 10.19 -7.56 -9.52
CA ASP A 387 11.43 -7.56 -10.30
C ASP A 387 11.48 -6.43 -11.33
N LEU A 388 10.36 -6.10 -11.96
CA LEU A 388 10.24 -5.08 -12.99
C LEU A 388 10.04 -3.66 -12.44
N THR A 389 9.87 -3.52 -11.13
CA THR A 389 9.68 -2.22 -10.47
C THR A 389 11.05 -1.63 -10.15
N ASN A 390 11.40 -0.54 -10.83
CA ASN A 390 12.62 0.23 -10.58
C ASN A 390 12.29 1.67 -10.24
N ILE A 391 12.48 2.05 -8.96
CA ILE A 391 12.18 3.40 -8.45
C ILE A 391 13.46 4.06 -7.95
N GLU A 392 14.37 4.35 -8.85
CA GLU A 392 15.66 5.01 -8.56
C GLU A 392 15.50 6.37 -7.87
N ALA A 393 14.42 7.10 -8.18
CA ALA A 393 14.15 8.39 -7.55
C ALA A 393 13.91 8.32 -6.04
N VAL A 394 13.57 7.13 -5.51
CA VAL A 394 13.35 6.89 -4.08
C VAL A 394 14.14 5.65 -3.64
N PRO A 395 15.44 5.81 -3.35
CA PRO A 395 16.34 4.71 -3.02
C PRO A 395 15.89 3.81 -1.88
N SER A 396 15.21 4.33 -0.86
CA SER A 396 14.70 3.53 0.26
C SER A 396 13.56 2.58 -0.17
N ILE A 397 12.73 2.97 -1.12
CA ILE A 397 11.72 2.09 -1.73
C ILE A 397 12.39 1.03 -2.60
N ALA A 398 13.34 1.43 -3.44
CA ALA A 398 14.08 0.48 -4.28
C ALA A 398 14.81 -0.58 -3.44
N HIS A 399 15.47 -0.17 -2.35
CA HIS A 399 16.13 -1.07 -1.42
C HIS A 399 15.15 -2.00 -0.70
N GLY A 400 14.03 -1.46 -0.21
CA GLY A 400 12.99 -2.26 0.46
C GLY A 400 12.37 -3.30 -0.48
N ASN A 401 12.03 -2.91 -1.72
CA ASN A 401 11.49 -3.82 -2.72
C ASN A 401 12.49 -4.94 -3.07
N ALA A 402 13.75 -4.59 -3.31
CA ALA A 402 14.80 -5.57 -3.64
C ALA A 402 15.11 -6.54 -2.50
N SER A 403 15.06 -6.07 -1.25
CA SER A 403 15.38 -6.87 -0.06
C SER A 403 14.26 -7.78 0.38
N MET A 404 13.01 -7.30 0.33
CA MET A 404 11.85 -8.00 0.90
C MET A 404 11.09 -8.82 -0.12
N HIS A 405 11.07 -8.42 -1.40
CA HIS A 405 10.29 -9.06 -2.45
C HIS A 405 8.84 -9.38 -2.05
N ALA A 406 8.26 -8.53 -1.21
CA ALA A 406 6.96 -8.77 -0.63
C ALA A 406 5.85 -8.67 -1.68
N ILE A 407 4.92 -9.61 -1.62
CA ILE A 407 3.74 -9.65 -2.48
C ILE A 407 2.47 -9.66 -1.64
N GLY A 408 1.37 -9.16 -2.21
CA GLY A 408 0.04 -9.23 -1.62
C GLY A 408 -0.95 -9.88 -2.59
N LEU A 409 -1.38 -11.10 -2.26
CA LEU A 409 -2.38 -11.82 -3.03
C LEU A 409 -3.76 -11.69 -2.38
N GLY A 410 -4.56 -10.74 -2.85
CA GLY A 410 -5.92 -10.50 -2.37
C GLY A 410 -6.88 -11.61 -2.76
N GLN A 411 -7.97 -11.70 -2.00
CA GLN A 411 -9.01 -12.73 -2.19
C GLN A 411 -10.38 -12.04 -2.37
N MET A 412 -10.84 -11.97 -3.61
CA MET A 412 -12.11 -11.30 -3.96
C MET A 412 -13.30 -12.27 -3.93
N ASN A 413 -14.48 -11.71 -3.70
CA ASN A 413 -15.76 -12.39 -3.92
C ASN A 413 -16.08 -13.51 -2.93
N LEU A 414 -15.57 -13.44 -1.68
CA LEU A 414 -15.92 -14.40 -0.63
C LEU A 414 -17.43 -14.42 -0.39
N HIS A 415 -18.06 -13.27 -0.18
CA HIS A 415 -19.50 -13.18 0.05
C HIS A 415 -20.31 -13.69 -1.16
N GLY A 416 -19.93 -13.31 -2.37
CA GLY A 416 -20.61 -13.79 -3.59
C GLY A 416 -20.50 -15.29 -3.78
N PHE A 417 -19.34 -15.88 -3.44
CA PHE A 417 -19.18 -17.33 -3.44
C PHE A 417 -20.10 -18.00 -2.40
N LEU A 418 -20.06 -17.56 -1.14
CA LEU A 418 -20.92 -18.09 -0.08
C LEU A 418 -22.41 -17.98 -0.47
N ALA A 419 -22.84 -16.82 -0.99
CA ALA A 419 -24.22 -16.61 -1.43
C ALA A 419 -24.62 -17.58 -2.56
N SER A 420 -23.73 -17.82 -3.52
CA SER A 420 -23.97 -18.80 -4.61
C SER A 420 -24.14 -20.22 -4.09
N GLN A 421 -23.49 -20.55 -2.98
CA GLN A 421 -23.60 -21.84 -2.30
C GLN A 421 -24.76 -21.87 -1.28
N ARG A 422 -25.51 -20.78 -1.14
CA ARG A 422 -26.59 -20.59 -0.15
C ARG A 422 -26.11 -20.68 1.31
N ILE A 423 -24.88 -20.30 1.56
CA ILE A 423 -24.27 -20.26 2.89
C ILE A 423 -24.39 -18.82 3.43
N PRO A 424 -25.14 -18.60 4.53
CA PRO A 424 -25.24 -17.26 5.13
C PRO A 424 -23.90 -16.77 5.64
N TYR A 425 -23.59 -15.50 5.36
CA TYR A 425 -22.34 -14.86 5.85
C TYR A 425 -22.31 -14.85 7.39
N GLY A 426 -21.21 -15.35 7.97
CA GLY A 426 -21.02 -15.39 9.44
C GLY A 426 -21.61 -16.61 10.14
N CYS A 427 -22.25 -17.56 9.44
CA CYS A 427 -22.62 -18.84 10.04
C CYS A 427 -21.40 -19.76 10.21
N ALA A 428 -21.55 -20.88 10.92
CA ALA A 428 -20.47 -21.80 11.20
C ALA A 428 -19.82 -22.34 9.92
N GLU A 429 -20.62 -22.76 8.94
CA GLU A 429 -20.13 -23.28 7.66
C GLU A 429 -19.33 -22.20 6.87
N ALA A 430 -19.75 -20.93 6.95
CA ALA A 430 -19.01 -19.83 6.32
C ALA A 430 -17.64 -19.61 6.99
N LEU A 431 -17.58 -19.71 8.32
CA LEU A 431 -16.34 -19.60 9.10
C LEU A 431 -15.40 -20.76 8.79
N ASP A 432 -15.91 -22.00 8.77
CA ASP A 432 -15.13 -23.19 8.46
C ASP A 432 -14.58 -23.14 7.03
N PHE A 433 -15.40 -22.79 6.06
CA PHE A 433 -14.96 -22.58 4.68
C PHE A 433 -13.85 -21.53 4.61
N THR A 434 -14.06 -20.37 5.22
CA THR A 434 -13.10 -19.27 5.20
C THR A 434 -11.76 -19.70 5.79
N ASN A 435 -11.77 -20.38 6.93
CA ASN A 435 -10.56 -20.89 7.57
C ASN A 435 -9.82 -21.88 6.67
N ILE A 436 -10.52 -22.87 6.11
CA ILE A 436 -9.91 -23.89 5.24
C ILE A 436 -9.35 -23.24 3.96
N TYR A 437 -10.11 -22.33 3.34
CA TYR A 437 -9.69 -21.65 2.13
C TYR A 437 -8.39 -20.85 2.34
N PHE A 438 -8.37 -20.00 3.36
CA PHE A 438 -7.20 -19.16 3.62
C PHE A 438 -5.98 -19.96 4.09
N LEU A 439 -6.17 -21.04 4.85
CA LEU A 439 -5.09 -21.97 5.19
C LEU A 439 -4.52 -22.64 3.94
N THR A 440 -5.37 -23.06 3.00
CA THR A 440 -4.96 -23.68 1.74
C THR A 440 -4.16 -22.70 0.88
N VAL A 441 -4.66 -21.47 0.69
CA VAL A 441 -3.94 -20.43 -0.07
C VAL A 441 -2.61 -20.11 0.59
N THR A 442 -2.58 -19.95 1.92
CA THR A 442 -1.33 -19.69 2.65
C THR A 442 -0.33 -20.83 2.48
N CYS A 443 -0.78 -22.08 2.58
CA CYS A 443 0.08 -23.24 2.32
C CYS A 443 0.67 -23.22 0.91
N LEU A 444 -0.15 -22.95 -0.11
CA LEU A 444 0.30 -22.87 -1.49
C LEU A 444 1.27 -21.69 -1.72
N LEU A 445 1.05 -20.54 -1.05
CA LEU A 445 1.99 -19.42 -1.10
C LEU A 445 3.40 -19.79 -0.59
N TYR A 446 3.46 -20.54 0.52
CA TYR A 446 4.74 -20.99 1.08
C TYR A 446 5.41 -22.10 0.30
N THR A 447 4.66 -22.88 -0.47
CA THR A 447 5.16 -24.02 -1.24
C THR A 447 5.34 -23.73 -2.73
N SER A 448 4.86 -22.58 -3.22
CA SER A 448 5.10 -22.16 -4.61
C SER A 448 6.57 -21.80 -4.80
N PRO A 449 7.22 -22.34 -5.85
CA PRO A 449 8.62 -22.03 -6.09
C PRO A 449 8.80 -20.53 -6.40
N SER A 450 9.73 -19.92 -5.71
CA SER A 450 10.20 -18.58 -6.07
C SER A 450 11.10 -18.68 -7.31
N PRO A 451 11.02 -17.75 -8.26
CA PRO A 451 11.97 -17.69 -9.39
C PRO A 451 13.45 -17.55 -8.96
N ARG A 452 13.71 -17.36 -7.68
CA ARG A 452 15.06 -17.26 -7.09
C ARG A 452 15.51 -18.51 -6.35
N ASP A 453 14.63 -19.49 -6.17
CA ASP A 453 14.94 -20.81 -5.62
C ASP A 453 15.36 -21.76 -6.76
#